data_ab0e0b4f477122d482bca40e87f2e8c5
#
_entry.id   ab0e0b4f477122d482bca40e87f2e8c5
#
_cell.length_a   1.000
_cell.length_b   1.000
_cell.length_c   1.000
_cell.angle_alpha   90.00
_cell.angle_beta   90.00
_cell.angle_gamma   90.00
#
_symmetry.space_group_name_H-M   'P 1'
#
loop_
_entity.id
_entity.type
_entity.pdbx_description
1 polymer ?
#
loop_
_entity_poly.entity_id
_entity_poly.type
_entity_poly.pdbx_seq_one_letter_code
_entity_poly.pdbx_strand_id
1 'polypeptide(L)'
;MSAHIMKSVGSRKEKPMLLQKLRQRLKDEYTALCTYLTTAPLTAYDLLNKSYEVVWKQEIMSLFNNIPEHNYRYSDDMLRWILSKENALDFLYQTWRHTDYLLTSEFADLLYDELTIRKDGSNE
;
A
#
# COMPACT_ATOMS: atom_id res chain seq x y z
N MET A 1 -8.81 34.71 -6.76
CA MET A 1 -8.20 34.78 -5.43
C MET A 1 -8.53 33.59 -4.58
N SER A 2 -9.80 33.38 -4.31
CA SER A 2 -10.21 32.25 -3.51
C SER A 2 -9.78 30.92 -4.12
N ALA A 3 -9.89 30.80 -5.44
CA ALA A 3 -9.53 29.55 -6.11
C ALA A 3 -8.06 29.21 -5.91
N HIS A 4 -7.20 30.22 -5.93
CA HIS A 4 -5.77 29.99 -5.73
C HIS A 4 -5.49 29.54 -4.29
N ILE A 5 -6.15 30.18 -3.32
CA ILE A 5 -5.99 29.81 -1.92
C ILE A 5 -6.53 28.41 -1.69
N MET A 6 -7.69 28.11 -2.26
CA MET A 6 -8.31 26.78 -2.13
C MET A 6 -7.42 25.69 -2.74
N LYS A 7 -6.79 25.99 -3.87
CA LYS A 7 -5.88 25.05 -4.50
C LYS A 7 -4.71 24.72 -3.59
N SER A 8 -4.14 25.72 -2.95
CA SER A 8 -3.05 25.52 -2.01
C SER A 8 -3.49 24.66 -0.82
N VAL A 9 -4.67 24.95 -0.29
CA VAL A 9 -5.23 24.19 0.83
C VAL A 9 -5.51 22.76 0.39
N GLY A 10 -6.03 22.58 -0.84
CA GLY A 10 -6.27 21.25 -1.39
C GLY A 10 -5.00 20.43 -1.49
N SER A 11 -3.89 21.08 -1.91
CA SER A 11 -2.61 20.41 -2.03
C SER A 11 -2.13 19.92 -0.67
N ARG A 12 -2.32 20.71 0.39
CA ARG A 12 -1.94 20.31 1.73
C ARG A 12 -2.77 19.15 2.25
N LYS A 13 -4.02 19.06 1.81
CA LYS A 13 -4.93 18.00 2.25
C LYS A 13 -4.82 16.75 1.39
N GLU A 14 -4.03 16.79 0.35
CA GLU A 14 -3.94 15.66 -0.58
C GLU A 14 -3.40 14.40 0.08
N LYS A 15 -2.35 14.52 0.89
CA LYS A 15 -1.76 13.36 1.56
C LYS A 15 -2.75 12.64 2.47
N PRO A 16 -3.51 13.32 3.35
CA PRO A 16 -4.51 12.63 4.16
C PRO A 16 -5.57 11.92 3.32
N MET A 17 -5.99 12.54 2.22
CA MET A 17 -6.96 11.93 1.31
C MET A 17 -6.38 10.70 0.63
N LEU A 18 -5.13 10.77 0.18
CA LEU A 18 -4.47 9.64 -0.45
C LEU A 18 -4.27 8.50 0.52
N LEU A 19 -3.87 8.80 1.76
CA LEU A 19 -3.73 7.78 2.80
C LEU A 19 -5.06 7.10 3.08
N GLN A 20 -6.13 7.88 3.18
CA GLN A 20 -7.45 7.34 3.44
C GLN A 20 -7.90 6.43 2.30
N LYS A 21 -7.70 6.87 1.06
CA LYS A 21 -8.03 6.05 -0.10
C LYS A 21 -7.24 4.75 -0.10
N LEU A 22 -5.96 4.84 0.21
CA LEU A 22 -5.11 3.65 0.23
C LEU A 22 -5.53 2.70 1.35
N ARG A 23 -5.80 3.21 2.54
CA ARG A 23 -6.26 2.39 3.66
C ARG A 23 -7.55 1.65 3.29
N GLN A 24 -8.48 2.35 2.68
CA GLN A 24 -9.74 1.74 2.28
C GLN A 24 -9.51 0.69 1.18
N ARG A 25 -8.64 1.00 0.23
CA ARG A 25 -8.30 0.07 -0.85
C ARG A 25 -7.69 -1.21 -0.29
N LEU A 26 -6.76 -1.08 0.64
CA LEU A 26 -6.12 -2.25 1.26
C LEU A 26 -7.12 -3.08 2.04
N LYS A 27 -8.03 -2.42 2.75
CA LYS A 27 -9.06 -3.11 3.50
C LYS A 27 -9.99 -3.91 2.58
N ASP A 28 -10.40 -3.29 1.48
CA ASP A 28 -11.29 -3.94 0.52
C ASP A 28 -10.61 -5.15 -0.13
N GLU A 29 -9.34 -5.00 -0.47
CA GLU A 29 -8.58 -6.09 -1.09
C GLU A 29 -8.32 -7.22 -0.10
N TYR A 30 -8.07 -6.89 1.16
CA TYR A 30 -7.90 -7.90 2.21
C TYR A 30 -9.21 -8.66 2.43
N THR A 31 -10.33 -7.94 2.49
CA THR A 31 -11.64 -8.55 2.66
C THR A 31 -11.93 -9.50 1.51
N ALA A 32 -11.61 -9.09 0.27
CA ALA A 32 -11.79 -9.94 -0.90
C ALA A 32 -10.97 -11.22 -0.80
N LEU A 33 -9.74 -11.12 -0.32
CA LEU A 33 -8.89 -12.29 -0.12
C LEU A 33 -9.50 -13.24 0.90
N CYS A 34 -9.94 -12.73 2.04
CA CYS A 34 -10.53 -13.54 3.09
C CYS A 34 -11.82 -14.21 2.60
N THR A 35 -12.63 -13.49 1.84
CA THR A 35 -13.86 -14.04 1.26
C THR A 35 -13.52 -15.18 0.31
N TYR A 36 -12.52 -14.98 -0.55
CA TYR A 36 -12.09 -16.04 -1.46
C TYR A 36 -11.66 -17.28 -0.69
N LEU A 37 -10.84 -17.10 0.35
CA LEU A 37 -10.30 -18.23 1.11
C LEU A 37 -11.37 -19.00 1.89
N THR A 38 -12.47 -18.32 2.26
CA THR A 38 -13.55 -18.97 3.02
C THR A 38 -14.63 -19.56 2.13
N THR A 39 -14.70 -19.17 0.85
CA THR A 39 -15.75 -19.64 -0.05
C THR A 39 -15.25 -20.56 -1.15
N ALA A 40 -13.96 -20.48 -1.51
CA ALA A 40 -13.39 -21.34 -2.54
C ALA A 40 -13.21 -22.77 -2.02
N PRO A 41 -13.29 -23.77 -2.89
CA PRO A 41 -13.09 -25.16 -2.48
C PRO A 41 -11.60 -25.48 -2.32
N LEU A 42 -10.98 -24.92 -1.29
CA LEU A 42 -9.57 -25.07 -1.01
C LEU A 42 -9.32 -26.22 -0.05
N THR A 43 -8.20 -26.93 -0.24
CA THR A 43 -7.79 -27.97 0.70
C THR A 43 -7.17 -27.32 1.94
N ALA A 44 -7.05 -28.10 3.02
CA ALA A 44 -6.36 -27.63 4.21
C ALA A 44 -4.92 -27.23 3.91
N TYR A 45 -4.28 -27.94 2.99
CA TYR A 45 -2.92 -27.60 2.57
C TYR A 45 -2.86 -26.24 1.91
N ASP A 46 -3.81 -25.95 1.01
CA ASP A 46 -3.89 -24.66 0.34
C ASP A 46 -4.10 -23.53 1.35
N LEU A 47 -4.95 -23.74 2.35
CA LEU A 47 -5.21 -22.76 3.39
C LEU A 47 -3.96 -22.48 4.23
N LEU A 48 -3.22 -23.53 4.56
CA LEU A 48 -1.97 -23.36 5.29
C LEU A 48 -0.95 -22.55 4.51
N ASN A 49 -0.85 -22.83 3.20
CA ASN A 49 0.06 -22.08 2.34
C ASN A 49 -0.34 -20.61 2.24
N LYS A 50 -1.64 -20.33 2.27
CA LYS A 50 -2.14 -18.96 2.19
C LYS A 50 -2.11 -18.23 3.53
N SER A 51 -1.99 -18.96 4.64
CA SER A 51 -2.02 -18.32 5.95
C SER A 51 -0.86 -17.32 6.13
N TYR A 52 0.29 -17.63 5.59
CA TYR A 52 1.44 -16.72 5.64
C TYR A 52 1.11 -15.40 4.94
N GLU A 53 0.54 -15.50 3.75
CA GLU A 53 0.15 -14.32 2.99
C GLU A 53 -0.88 -13.48 3.74
N VAL A 54 -1.88 -14.15 4.33
CA VAL A 54 -2.94 -13.45 5.08
C VAL A 54 -2.35 -12.67 6.24
N VAL A 55 -1.48 -13.31 7.03
CA VAL A 55 -0.88 -12.67 8.20
C VAL A 55 -0.07 -11.44 7.79
N TRP A 56 0.75 -11.57 6.77
CA TRP A 56 1.62 -10.46 6.36
C TRP A 56 0.85 -9.35 5.66
N LYS A 57 -0.19 -9.67 4.93
CA LYS A 57 -1.06 -8.64 4.34
C LYS A 57 -1.78 -7.87 5.44
N GLN A 58 -2.17 -8.55 6.52
CA GLN A 58 -2.76 -7.88 7.67
C GLN A 58 -1.77 -6.94 8.33
N GLU A 59 -0.50 -7.35 8.45
CA GLU A 59 0.54 -6.51 9.01
C GLU A 59 0.79 -5.28 8.14
N ILE A 60 0.76 -5.44 6.82
CA ILE A 60 0.93 -4.32 5.89
C ILE A 60 -0.22 -3.33 6.06
N MET A 61 -1.46 -3.83 6.17
CA MET A 61 -2.60 -2.95 6.43
C MET A 61 -2.43 -2.17 7.72
N SER A 62 -1.97 -2.86 8.76
CA SER A 62 -1.74 -2.22 10.06
C SER A 62 -0.69 -1.13 9.96
N LEU A 63 0.36 -1.39 9.21
CA LEU A 63 1.41 -0.39 8.98
C LEU A 63 0.82 0.89 8.39
N PHE A 64 0.03 0.76 7.33
CA PHE A 64 -0.53 1.93 6.66
C PHE A 64 -1.62 2.61 7.48
N ASN A 65 -2.34 1.85 8.30
CA ASN A 65 -3.33 2.44 9.20
C ASN A 65 -2.69 3.29 10.28
N ASN A 66 -1.44 3.02 10.63
CA ASN A 66 -0.74 3.72 11.69
C ASN A 66 0.19 4.84 11.20
N ILE A 67 0.24 5.10 9.89
CA ILE A 67 1.05 6.19 9.35
C ILE A 67 0.42 7.52 9.74
N PRO A 68 1.17 8.43 10.39
CA PRO A 68 0.65 9.76 10.69
C PRO A 68 0.38 10.54 9.40
N GLU A 69 -0.63 11.41 9.45
CA GLU A 69 -1.02 12.22 8.29
C GLU A 69 0.10 13.12 7.80
N HIS A 70 0.97 13.55 8.70
CA HIS A 70 2.06 14.48 8.38
C HIS A 70 3.42 13.80 8.31
N ASN A 71 3.44 12.50 8.02
CA ASN A 71 4.71 11.79 7.88
C ASN A 71 5.44 12.26 6.61
N TYR A 72 6.74 12.10 6.61
CA TYR A 72 7.59 12.54 5.50
C TYR A 72 8.13 11.37 4.68
N ARG A 73 7.85 10.14 5.10
CA ARG A 73 8.41 8.96 4.44
C ARG A 73 7.59 8.52 3.24
N TYR A 74 6.27 8.63 3.33
CA TYR A 74 5.36 8.25 2.25
C TYR A 74 4.89 9.51 1.54
N SER A 75 5.55 9.83 0.41
CA SER A 75 5.21 11.00 -0.37
C SER A 75 3.88 10.81 -1.10
N ASP A 76 3.31 11.92 -1.55
CA ASP A 76 2.08 11.86 -2.34
C ASP A 76 2.28 11.04 -3.63
N ASP A 77 3.41 11.22 -4.28
CA ASP A 77 3.72 10.46 -5.49
C ASP A 77 3.78 8.97 -5.23
N MET A 78 4.37 8.58 -4.09
CA MET A 78 4.45 7.18 -3.71
C MET A 78 3.06 6.61 -3.46
N LEU A 79 2.19 7.36 -2.76
CA LEU A 79 0.84 6.91 -2.47
C LEU A 79 0.03 6.76 -3.76
N ARG A 80 0.17 7.71 -4.68
CA ARG A 80 -0.51 7.62 -5.98
C ARG A 80 0.00 6.43 -6.78
N TRP A 81 1.30 6.17 -6.72
CA TRP A 81 1.90 5.05 -7.42
C TRP A 81 1.34 3.72 -6.90
N ILE A 82 1.27 3.56 -5.58
CA ILE A 82 0.71 2.35 -4.98
C ILE A 82 -0.76 2.21 -5.38
N LEU A 83 -1.52 3.32 -5.31
CA LEU A 83 -2.93 3.31 -5.67
C LEU A 83 -3.17 2.99 -7.15
N SER A 84 -2.17 3.20 -8.01
CA SER A 84 -2.28 2.91 -9.43
C SER A 84 -2.22 1.42 -9.73
N LYS A 85 -1.82 0.61 -8.76
CA LYS A 85 -1.68 -0.84 -8.97
C LYS A 85 -3.06 -1.49 -8.98
N GLU A 86 -3.18 -2.54 -9.80
CA GLU A 86 -4.45 -3.28 -9.89
C GLU A 86 -4.85 -3.86 -8.55
N ASN A 87 -3.87 -4.44 -7.81
CA ASN A 87 -4.09 -4.90 -6.46
C ASN A 87 -2.97 -4.33 -5.59
N ALA A 88 -3.28 -3.25 -4.88
CA ALA A 88 -2.29 -2.52 -4.10
C ALA A 88 -1.73 -3.36 -2.96
N LEU A 89 -2.60 -4.11 -2.27
CA LEU A 89 -2.17 -4.93 -1.14
C LEU A 89 -1.23 -6.04 -1.60
N ASP A 90 -1.56 -6.70 -2.70
CA ASP A 90 -0.69 -7.75 -3.23
C ASP A 90 0.64 -7.17 -3.70
N PHE A 91 0.60 -6.01 -4.34
CA PHE A 91 1.82 -5.35 -4.78
C PHE A 91 2.75 -5.06 -3.59
N LEU A 92 2.20 -4.53 -2.50
CA LEU A 92 2.99 -4.25 -1.31
C LEU A 92 3.54 -5.53 -0.69
N TYR A 93 2.74 -6.58 -0.66
CA TYR A 93 3.15 -7.87 -0.13
C TYR A 93 4.29 -8.46 -0.96
N GLN A 94 4.17 -8.45 -2.29
CA GLN A 94 5.20 -9.00 -3.15
C GLN A 94 6.49 -8.19 -3.05
N THR A 95 6.37 -6.87 -2.95
CA THR A 95 7.55 -6.01 -2.78
C THR A 95 8.28 -6.36 -1.49
N TRP A 96 7.53 -6.51 -0.39
CA TRP A 96 8.11 -6.86 0.89
C TRP A 96 8.77 -8.25 0.87
N ARG A 97 8.13 -9.22 0.23
CA ARG A 97 8.62 -10.59 0.18
C ARG A 97 10.01 -10.73 -0.42
N HIS A 98 10.33 -9.86 -1.35
CA HIS A 98 11.60 -9.94 -2.09
C HIS A 98 12.74 -9.22 -1.38
N THR A 99 12.54 -8.85 -0.12
CA THR A 99 13.55 -8.12 0.65
C THR A 99 13.65 -8.70 2.06
N ASP A 100 14.68 -8.27 2.76
CA ASP A 100 14.86 -8.59 4.17
C ASP A 100 14.42 -7.45 5.08
N TYR A 101 13.74 -6.45 4.51
CA TYR A 101 13.29 -5.29 5.28
C TYR A 101 12.17 -5.67 6.22
N LEU A 102 12.18 -5.09 7.41
CA LEU A 102 11.09 -5.24 8.36
C LEU A 102 9.97 -4.28 7.98
N LEU A 103 8.74 -4.59 8.43
CA LEU A 103 7.60 -3.70 8.20
C LEU A 103 7.68 -2.52 9.18
N THR A 104 8.68 -1.68 8.98
CA THR A 104 8.95 -0.51 9.80
C THR A 104 9.11 0.68 8.88
N SER A 105 9.75 1.74 9.39
CA SER A 105 10.05 2.90 8.57
C SER A 105 10.94 2.56 7.37
N GLU A 106 11.69 1.47 7.45
CA GLU A 106 12.56 1.03 6.36
C GLU A 106 11.77 0.58 5.13
N PHE A 107 10.55 0.11 5.35
CA PHE A 107 9.69 -0.29 4.23
C PHE A 107 9.36 0.91 3.34
N ALA A 108 9.19 2.09 3.92
CA ALA A 108 8.97 3.30 3.15
C ALA A 108 10.17 3.61 2.26
N ASP A 109 11.36 3.44 2.79
CA ASP A 109 12.59 3.68 2.03
C ASP A 109 12.69 2.70 0.87
N LEU A 110 12.35 1.44 1.09
CA LEU A 110 12.32 0.44 0.04
C LEU A 110 11.35 0.83 -1.07
N LEU A 111 10.15 1.24 -0.70
CA LEU A 111 9.14 1.63 -1.68
C LEU A 111 9.60 2.86 -2.47
N TYR A 112 10.26 3.79 -1.80
CA TYR A 112 10.79 4.96 -2.47
C TYR A 112 11.85 4.59 -3.50
N ASP A 113 12.75 3.68 -3.14
CA ASP A 113 13.78 3.21 -4.06
C ASP A 113 13.15 2.51 -5.26
N GLU A 114 12.15 1.67 -5.03
CA GLU A 114 11.46 0.97 -6.11
C GLU A 114 10.77 1.96 -7.05
N LEU A 115 10.12 2.97 -6.50
CA LEU A 115 9.46 3.99 -7.29
C LEU A 115 10.47 4.75 -8.17
N THR A 116 11.62 5.10 -7.60
CA THR A 116 12.66 5.84 -8.31
C THR A 116 13.24 5.00 -9.43
N ILE A 117 13.54 3.74 -9.17
CA ILE A 117 14.07 2.81 -10.17
C ILE A 117 13.07 2.65 -11.32
N ARG A 118 11.79 2.51 -10.97
CA ARG A 118 10.74 2.33 -11.99
C ARG A 118 10.60 3.56 -12.87
N LYS A 119 10.69 4.74 -12.28
CA LYS A 119 10.61 5.98 -13.06
C LYS A 119 11.78 6.08 -14.03
N ASP A 120 12.98 5.75 -13.58
CA ASP A 120 14.15 5.77 -14.43
C ASP A 120 14.05 4.71 -15.52
N GLY A 121 13.60 3.52 -15.15
CA GLY A 121 13.45 2.42 -16.08
C GLY A 121 12.40 2.69 -17.16
N SER A 122 11.34 3.42 -16.80
CA SER A 122 10.28 3.70 -17.76
C SER A 122 10.73 4.66 -18.85
N ASN A 123 11.82 5.37 -18.66
CA ASN A 123 12.37 6.27 -19.64
C ASN A 123 13.19 5.55 -20.70
N GLU A 124 13.47 4.31 -20.49
CA GLU A 124 14.20 3.49 -21.44
C GLU A 124 13.25 2.88 -22.45
#